data_b5542a5bb506155c3479adfc0b3b7498
#
_entry.id   b5542a5bb506155c3479adfc0b3b7498
#
_cell.length_a   1.000
_cell.length_b   1.000
_cell.length_c   1.000
_cell.angle_alpha   90.00
_cell.angle_beta   90.00
_cell.angle_gamma   90.00
#
_symmetry.space_group_name_H-M   'P 1'
#
loop_
_entity.id
_entity.type
_entity.pdbx_description
1 polymer ?
#
loop_
_entity_poly.entity_id
_entity_poly.type
_entity_poly.pdbx_seq_one_letter_code
_entity_poly.pdbx_strand_id
1 'polypeptide(L)'
;MNISTIVFSKSLKKTILLISIWLTVSIQLAQAQSRDMWMLTYFRQRYPTRIEIDKQGKTVEVPLPNPMLVAQLHIALSADGRHWTPLNNNKPIWDQHMRDQFIHKGPDGLWRLVATGGGEGAPDKKVFGPSCIYATSKDLIHWQFEQYLPLMKDVHDESGALVKNIWAPEYFYDEATKEYTLIWSSTFKSEGWQESRLWYCQTSDWKTFTPAKVLFAPPYSVIDGTLIKHNGTYYLFHKEEEFGAKTGERRGIRVAVSSKLDGPYTVYEGPLNKGQIAPTITEGPSVMADPVNPGAWLLYYDYPMADQYGISSSPDLLHWTIEKDITLPPDARHGSLSRLTAAEAKALQQSFPNSK
;
A
#
# COMPACT_ATOMS: atom_id res chain seq x y z
N MET A 1 47.26 3.45 58.89
CA MET A 1 46.95 3.32 57.41
C MET A 1 46.16 4.54 57.02
N ASN A 2 46.82 5.54 56.41
CA ASN A 2 46.16 6.79 56.01
C ASN A 2 45.48 6.62 54.60
N ILE A 3 44.19 6.74 54.61
CA ILE A 3 43.44 6.79 53.35
C ILE A 3 43.42 8.24 52.84
N SER A 4 44.24 8.53 51.81
CA SER A 4 44.26 9.85 51.16
C SER A 4 43.00 10.04 50.33
N THR A 5 42.11 10.94 50.78
CA THR A 5 40.93 11.34 50.04
C THR A 5 41.35 12.24 48.85
N ILE A 6 41.26 11.74 47.64
CA ILE A 6 41.54 12.54 46.44
C ILE A 6 40.40 13.54 46.25
N VAL A 7 40.64 14.83 46.49
CA VAL A 7 39.70 15.92 46.24
C VAL A 7 39.91 16.45 44.83
N PHE A 8 39.04 16.11 43.90
CA PHE A 8 39.06 16.68 42.56
C PHE A 8 38.67 18.17 42.58
N SER A 9 39.43 19.00 41.86
CA SER A 9 39.15 20.43 41.73
C SER A 9 37.76 20.69 41.10
N LYS A 10 37.14 21.84 41.47
CA LYS A 10 35.84 22.25 40.89
C LYS A 10 35.87 22.36 39.35
N SER A 11 37.03 22.70 38.77
CA SER A 11 37.25 22.75 37.32
C SER A 11 37.18 21.36 36.67
N LEU A 12 37.83 20.35 37.26
CA LEU A 12 37.85 19.00 36.74
C LEU A 12 36.47 18.35 36.80
N LYS A 13 35.67 18.62 37.84
CA LYS A 13 34.26 18.16 37.92
C LYS A 13 33.37 18.77 36.85
N LYS A 14 33.54 20.07 36.51
CA LYS A 14 32.80 20.71 35.42
C LYS A 14 33.19 20.14 34.08
N THR A 15 34.46 19.87 33.82
CA THR A 15 34.93 19.29 32.55
C THR A 15 34.40 17.86 32.35
N ILE A 16 34.41 17.04 33.42
CA ILE A 16 33.86 15.66 33.37
C ILE A 16 32.35 15.69 33.11
N LEU A 17 31.61 16.62 33.76
CA LEU A 17 30.16 16.77 33.55
C LEU A 17 29.83 17.20 32.11
N LEU A 18 30.58 18.14 31.53
CA LEU A 18 30.40 18.56 30.15
C LEU A 18 30.70 17.44 29.16
N ILE A 19 31.76 16.67 29.36
CA ILE A 19 32.11 15.51 28.50
C ILE A 19 31.02 14.44 28.62
N SER A 20 30.47 14.16 29.81
CA SER A 20 29.39 13.18 29.94
C SER A 20 28.10 13.64 29.27
N ILE A 21 27.76 14.94 29.33
CA ILE A 21 26.60 15.51 28.64
C ILE A 21 26.78 15.41 27.09
N TRP A 22 27.98 15.75 26.59
CA TRP A 22 28.29 15.61 25.16
C TRP A 22 28.25 14.16 24.68
N LEU A 23 28.77 13.20 25.49
CA LEU A 23 28.68 11.78 25.14
C LEU A 23 27.23 11.28 25.14
N THR A 24 26.41 11.66 26.11
CA THR A 24 25.00 11.25 26.16
C THR A 24 24.17 11.85 25.00
N VAL A 25 24.39 13.12 24.68
CA VAL A 25 23.77 13.78 23.55
C VAL A 25 24.22 13.15 22.22
N SER A 26 25.50 12.83 22.07
CA SER A 26 26.05 12.17 20.88
C SER A 26 25.52 10.74 20.73
N ILE A 27 25.35 10.00 21.83
CA ILE A 27 24.76 8.65 21.82
C ILE A 27 23.26 8.72 21.48
N GLN A 28 22.53 9.69 22.02
CA GLN A 28 21.11 9.89 21.66
C GLN A 28 20.91 10.33 20.20
N LEU A 29 21.78 11.19 19.68
CA LEU A 29 21.80 11.59 18.28
C LEU A 29 22.19 10.40 17.36
N ALA A 30 23.15 9.58 17.75
CA ALA A 30 23.54 8.38 17.01
C ALA A 30 22.44 7.30 17.06
N GLN A 31 21.71 7.17 18.16
CA GLN A 31 20.56 6.26 18.26
C GLN A 31 19.34 6.78 17.49
N ALA A 32 19.16 8.10 17.39
CA ALA A 32 18.12 8.67 16.53
C ALA A 32 18.42 8.47 15.02
N GLN A 33 19.69 8.25 14.65
CA GLN A 33 20.10 8.01 13.25
C GLN A 33 20.03 6.55 12.81
N SER A 34 19.68 5.60 13.68
CA SER A 34 19.73 4.16 13.37
C SER A 34 18.39 3.43 13.45
N ARG A 35 17.26 4.14 13.48
CA ARG A 35 15.96 3.48 13.48
C ARG A 35 15.51 3.14 12.06
N ASP A 36 15.08 1.90 11.89
CA ASP A 36 14.35 1.49 10.69
C ASP A 36 13.15 2.41 10.50
N MET A 37 12.79 2.64 9.26
CA MET A 37 11.66 3.46 8.88
C MET A 37 10.66 2.64 8.04
N TRP A 38 9.49 3.17 7.89
CA TRP A 38 8.48 2.65 7.00
C TRP A 38 8.40 3.50 5.74
N MET A 39 8.18 2.84 4.63
CA MET A 39 7.95 3.43 3.32
C MET A 39 6.49 3.22 2.95
N LEU A 40 5.81 4.29 2.57
CA LEU A 40 4.55 4.28 1.86
C LEU A 40 4.82 4.63 0.41
N THR A 41 4.49 3.74 -0.50
CA THR A 41 4.41 4.05 -1.93
C THR A 41 3.00 4.49 -2.27
N TYR A 42 2.82 5.36 -3.23
CA TYR A 42 1.50 5.83 -3.64
C TYR A 42 1.57 6.49 -5.01
N PHE A 43 0.44 6.57 -5.70
CA PHE A 43 0.25 7.51 -6.81
C PHE A 43 -0.57 8.71 -6.31
N ARG A 44 -0.59 9.80 -7.08
CA ARG A 44 -1.39 10.97 -6.74
C ARG A 44 -2.47 11.17 -7.79
N GLN A 45 -3.67 11.40 -7.33
CA GLN A 45 -4.79 11.70 -8.20
C GLN A 45 -5.80 12.56 -7.47
N ARG A 46 -6.28 13.61 -8.17
CA ARG A 46 -7.53 14.28 -7.85
C ARG A 46 -8.53 13.99 -8.92
N TYR A 47 -9.77 13.75 -8.54
CA TYR A 47 -10.83 13.69 -9.51
C TYR A 47 -11.05 15.05 -10.16
N PRO A 48 -11.41 15.09 -11.47
CA PRO A 48 -11.70 16.35 -12.15
C PRO A 48 -12.99 17.02 -11.63
N THR A 49 -13.78 16.28 -10.88
CA THR A 49 -15.03 16.74 -10.26
C THR A 49 -15.09 16.29 -8.80
N ARG A 50 -15.86 17.01 -7.99
CA ARG A 50 -16.29 16.55 -6.67
C ARG A 50 -17.80 16.50 -6.62
N ILE A 51 -18.32 15.65 -5.76
CA ILE A 51 -19.76 15.53 -5.52
C ILE A 51 -20.15 16.55 -4.44
N GLU A 52 -21.09 17.42 -4.78
CA GLU A 52 -21.71 18.38 -3.84
C GLU A 52 -23.21 18.16 -3.76
N ILE A 53 -23.81 18.63 -2.68
CA ILE A 53 -25.27 18.71 -2.56
C ILE A 53 -25.67 20.16 -2.88
N ASP A 54 -26.47 20.34 -3.91
CA ASP A 54 -26.97 21.65 -4.28
C ASP A 54 -28.02 22.20 -3.29
N LYS A 55 -28.46 23.44 -3.51
CA LYS A 55 -29.44 24.11 -2.63
C LYS A 55 -30.79 23.42 -2.62
N GLN A 56 -31.09 22.54 -3.54
CA GLN A 56 -32.29 21.74 -3.66
C GLN A 56 -32.13 20.34 -3.05
N GLY A 57 -30.97 20.04 -2.43
CA GLY A 57 -30.67 18.74 -1.84
C GLY A 57 -30.31 17.64 -2.87
N LYS A 58 -30.04 18.03 -4.10
CA LYS A 58 -29.66 17.10 -5.18
C LYS A 58 -28.13 16.98 -5.26
N THR A 59 -27.67 15.75 -5.47
CA THR A 59 -26.26 15.47 -5.75
C THR A 59 -25.88 16.01 -7.12
N VAL A 60 -24.85 16.85 -7.20
CA VAL A 60 -24.30 17.44 -8.43
C VAL A 60 -22.82 17.26 -8.48
N GLU A 61 -22.27 17.03 -9.67
CA GLU A 61 -20.83 17.04 -9.91
C GLU A 61 -20.37 18.46 -10.21
N VAL A 62 -19.42 18.94 -9.42
CA VAL A 62 -18.81 20.26 -9.58
C VAL A 62 -17.37 20.11 -10.06
N PRO A 63 -16.99 20.71 -11.21
CA PRO A 63 -15.63 20.65 -11.70
C PRO A 63 -14.64 21.26 -10.71
N LEU A 64 -13.52 20.58 -10.48
CA LEU A 64 -12.41 21.11 -9.69
C LEU A 64 -11.51 21.98 -10.57
N PRO A 65 -11.13 23.16 -10.12
CA PRO A 65 -10.12 23.93 -10.80
C PRO A 65 -8.78 23.20 -10.71
N ASN A 66 -8.13 22.99 -11.85
CA ASN A 66 -6.81 22.36 -11.96
C ASN A 66 -6.76 20.92 -11.35
N PRO A 67 -7.48 19.94 -11.90
CA PRO A 67 -7.36 18.57 -11.45
C PRO A 67 -5.91 18.10 -11.67
N MET A 68 -5.28 17.61 -10.59
CA MET A 68 -3.93 17.07 -10.68
C MET A 68 -3.99 15.57 -10.82
N LEU A 69 -3.46 15.06 -11.94
CA LEU A 69 -3.33 13.65 -12.21
C LEU A 69 -1.85 13.31 -12.36
N VAL A 70 -1.25 12.73 -11.33
CA VAL A 70 0.15 12.31 -11.33
C VAL A 70 0.21 10.82 -10.99
N ALA A 71 -0.28 10.02 -11.92
CA ALA A 71 -0.30 8.56 -11.80
C ALA A 71 1.11 7.99 -12.06
N GLN A 72 2.00 8.22 -11.11
CA GLN A 72 3.41 7.82 -11.11
C GLN A 72 3.82 7.43 -9.69
N LEU A 73 4.99 6.80 -9.54
CA LEU A 73 5.49 6.37 -8.25
C LEU A 73 5.93 7.55 -7.38
N HIS A 74 5.33 7.67 -6.20
CA HIS A 74 5.72 8.56 -5.12
C HIS A 74 6.10 7.73 -3.89
N ILE A 75 6.93 8.30 -3.02
CA ILE A 75 7.33 7.68 -1.75
C ILE A 75 7.21 8.71 -0.62
N ALA A 76 6.69 8.23 0.51
CA ALA A 76 6.79 8.92 1.80
C ALA A 76 7.43 8.01 2.85
N LEU A 77 8.06 8.60 3.85
CA LEU A 77 8.70 7.91 4.95
C LEU A 77 8.04 8.25 6.29
N SER A 78 7.98 7.27 7.18
CA SER A 78 7.47 7.41 8.54
C SER A 78 8.26 6.57 9.53
N ALA A 79 8.41 7.06 10.77
CA ALA A 79 8.99 6.31 11.87
C ALA A 79 7.92 5.56 12.70
N ASP A 80 6.67 6.01 12.64
CA ASP A 80 5.58 5.54 13.50
C ASP A 80 4.37 4.98 12.74
N GLY A 81 4.40 5.04 11.40
CA GLY A 81 3.29 4.61 10.57
C GLY A 81 2.06 5.53 10.60
N ARG A 82 2.14 6.70 11.24
CA ARG A 82 1.03 7.66 11.35
C ARG A 82 1.37 9.02 10.76
N HIS A 83 2.61 9.44 10.92
CA HIS A 83 3.11 10.73 10.44
C HIS A 83 4.08 10.51 9.28
N TRP A 84 3.64 10.82 8.07
CA TRP A 84 4.35 10.55 6.84
C TRP A 84 4.91 11.82 6.21
N THR A 85 6.17 11.77 5.83
CA THR A 85 6.85 12.84 5.11
C THR A 85 7.09 12.40 3.67
N PRO A 86 6.42 13.05 2.68
CA PRO A 86 6.69 12.76 1.28
C PRO A 86 8.11 13.15 0.90
N LEU A 87 8.73 12.38 0.03
CA LEU A 87 10.02 12.69 -0.58
C LEU A 87 9.86 13.58 -1.83
N ASN A 88 10.94 14.18 -2.29
CA ASN A 88 11.01 14.96 -3.54
C ASN A 88 9.95 16.08 -3.62
N ASN A 89 9.60 16.70 -2.49
CA ASN A 89 8.52 17.69 -2.41
C ASN A 89 7.18 17.16 -2.94
N ASN A 90 6.88 15.91 -2.67
CA ASN A 90 5.69 15.21 -3.16
C ASN A 90 5.58 15.14 -4.70
N LYS A 91 6.73 15.09 -5.39
CA LYS A 91 6.84 14.83 -6.83
C LYS A 91 7.17 13.36 -7.07
N PRO A 92 6.90 12.84 -8.28
CA PRO A 92 7.27 11.46 -8.62
C PRO A 92 8.77 11.22 -8.45
N ILE A 93 9.13 9.99 -8.09
CA ILE A 93 10.52 9.53 -8.05
C ILE A 93 10.90 8.68 -9.27
N TRP A 94 9.93 8.27 -10.06
CA TRP A 94 10.14 7.55 -11.32
C TRP A 94 9.11 8.01 -12.36
N ASP A 95 9.59 8.33 -13.57
CA ASP A 95 8.78 8.83 -14.68
C ASP A 95 8.20 7.66 -15.50
N GLN A 96 7.42 6.82 -14.83
CA GLN A 96 6.63 5.74 -15.44
C GLN A 96 5.18 5.92 -15.01
N HIS A 97 4.27 6.00 -15.97
CA HIS A 97 2.85 6.05 -15.65
C HIS A 97 2.37 4.73 -15.07
N MET A 98 1.80 4.76 -13.87
CA MET A 98 1.26 3.61 -13.17
C MET A 98 0.33 4.03 -12.03
N ARG A 99 -0.52 3.11 -11.58
CA ARG A 99 -1.34 3.25 -10.36
C ARG A 99 -1.17 2.01 -9.49
N ASP A 100 -1.63 2.10 -8.25
CA ASP A 100 -1.74 0.97 -7.33
C ASP A 100 -0.40 0.21 -7.19
N GLN A 101 0.68 0.95 -6.87
CA GLN A 101 2.01 0.36 -6.78
C GLN A 101 2.15 -0.51 -5.54
N PHE A 102 2.51 -1.76 -5.75
CA PHE A 102 2.89 -2.68 -4.70
C PHE A 102 4.39 -2.96 -4.78
N ILE A 103 5.12 -2.61 -3.72
CA ILE A 103 6.59 -2.72 -3.67
C ILE A 103 7.03 -3.42 -2.40
N HIS A 104 7.70 -4.56 -2.54
CA HIS A 104 8.33 -5.27 -1.44
C HIS A 104 9.71 -5.82 -1.83
N LYS A 105 10.53 -6.06 -0.82
CA LYS A 105 11.85 -6.67 -1.00
C LYS A 105 11.74 -8.19 -0.98
N GLY A 106 12.26 -8.82 -2.02
CA GLY A 106 12.32 -10.28 -2.08
C GLY A 106 13.42 -10.87 -1.18
N PRO A 107 13.41 -12.20 -0.96
CA PRO A 107 14.42 -12.88 -0.17
C PRO A 107 15.82 -12.80 -0.77
N ASP A 108 15.93 -12.52 -2.05
CA ASP A 108 17.17 -12.27 -2.79
C ASP A 108 17.69 -10.83 -2.63
N GLY A 109 17.00 -10.00 -1.85
CA GLY A 109 17.35 -8.61 -1.61
C GLY A 109 16.94 -7.64 -2.71
N LEU A 110 16.31 -8.12 -3.79
CA LEU A 110 15.82 -7.29 -4.88
C LEU A 110 14.44 -6.72 -4.56
N TRP A 111 14.27 -5.42 -4.70
CA TRP A 111 12.99 -4.76 -4.64
C TRP A 111 12.22 -5.02 -5.93
N ARG A 112 10.97 -5.44 -5.79
CA ARG A 112 10.06 -5.70 -6.91
C ARG A 112 8.85 -4.81 -6.82
N LEU A 113 8.44 -4.31 -7.97
CA LEU A 113 7.25 -3.50 -8.14
C LEU A 113 6.30 -4.21 -9.10
N VAL A 114 5.06 -4.33 -8.70
CA VAL A 114 3.93 -4.57 -9.61
C VAL A 114 2.95 -3.42 -9.49
N ALA A 115 2.29 -3.06 -10.61
CA ALA A 115 1.38 -1.92 -10.63
C ALA A 115 0.34 -2.06 -11.75
N THR A 116 -0.80 -1.40 -11.58
CA THR A 116 -1.77 -1.19 -12.66
C THR A 116 -1.14 -0.33 -13.76
N GLY A 117 -1.07 -0.84 -14.99
CA GLY A 117 -0.37 -0.11 -16.05
C GLY A 117 -0.83 -0.38 -17.46
N GLY A 118 -1.64 -1.41 -17.71
CA GLY A 118 -2.14 -1.75 -19.04
C GLY A 118 -3.65 -1.95 -19.08
N GLY A 119 -4.22 -2.01 -20.29
CA GLY A 119 -5.64 -2.27 -20.52
C GLY A 119 -6.52 -1.04 -20.70
N GLU A 120 -7.84 -1.22 -20.62
CA GLU A 120 -8.80 -0.11 -20.72
C GLU A 120 -8.58 0.89 -19.59
N GLY A 121 -8.48 2.17 -19.94
CA GLY A 121 -8.19 3.25 -19.01
C GLY A 121 -6.70 3.55 -18.80
N ALA A 122 -5.78 2.74 -19.33
CA ALA A 122 -4.36 3.07 -19.37
C ALA A 122 -4.09 4.22 -20.35
N PRO A 123 -3.18 5.15 -20.04
CA PRO A 123 -2.85 6.24 -20.97
C PRO A 123 -2.14 5.73 -22.21
N ASP A 124 -1.40 4.65 -22.13
CA ASP A 124 -0.78 4.00 -23.26
C ASP A 124 -1.64 2.86 -23.79
N LYS A 125 -2.63 3.22 -24.61
CA LYS A 125 -3.52 2.27 -25.29
C LYS A 125 -2.82 1.32 -26.26
N LYS A 126 -1.53 1.51 -26.55
CA LYS A 126 -0.73 0.68 -27.46
C LYS A 126 -0.17 -0.56 -26.76
N VAL A 127 -0.22 -0.63 -25.45
CA VAL A 127 0.29 -1.76 -24.72
C VAL A 127 -0.75 -2.86 -24.66
N PHE A 128 -0.39 -3.97 -25.18
CA PHE A 128 -0.93 -5.34 -25.19
C PHE A 128 -2.04 -5.65 -24.19
N GLY A 129 -3.28 -5.31 -24.43
CA GLY A 129 -4.40 -5.79 -23.64
C GLY A 129 -4.22 -5.62 -22.12
N PRO A 130 -5.05 -6.25 -21.31
CA PRO A 130 -4.94 -6.18 -19.86
C PRO A 130 -3.63 -6.80 -19.36
N SER A 131 -2.80 -5.98 -18.74
CA SER A 131 -1.49 -6.39 -18.17
C SER A 131 -1.16 -5.53 -16.97
N CYS A 132 -0.29 -6.01 -16.09
CA CYS A 132 0.31 -5.20 -15.05
C CYS A 132 1.78 -4.91 -15.36
N ILE A 133 2.29 -3.82 -14.80
CA ILE A 133 3.71 -3.46 -14.84
C ILE A 133 4.47 -4.38 -13.89
N TYR A 134 5.65 -4.83 -14.33
CA TYR A 134 6.67 -5.43 -13.48
C TYR A 134 7.99 -4.68 -13.63
N ALA A 135 8.57 -4.30 -12.51
CA ALA A 135 9.86 -3.61 -12.45
C ALA A 135 10.66 -4.05 -11.23
N THR A 136 11.97 -3.80 -11.29
CA THR A 136 12.90 -4.14 -10.21
C THR A 136 13.81 -2.98 -9.84
N SER A 137 14.32 -3.00 -8.61
CA SER A 137 15.35 -2.08 -8.15
C SER A 137 16.24 -2.75 -7.09
N LYS A 138 17.51 -2.38 -7.06
CA LYS A 138 18.44 -2.81 -6.00
C LYS A 138 18.43 -1.87 -4.80
N ASP A 139 17.96 -0.64 -4.99
CA ASP A 139 18.16 0.47 -4.06
C ASP A 139 16.94 1.38 -3.88
N LEU A 140 15.79 1.10 -4.53
CA LEU A 140 14.58 1.92 -4.59
C LEU A 140 14.74 3.26 -5.33
N ILE A 141 15.95 3.58 -5.79
CA ILE A 141 16.29 4.84 -6.46
C ILE A 141 16.33 4.64 -7.97
N HIS A 142 16.99 3.56 -8.40
CA HIS A 142 17.15 3.22 -9.81
C HIS A 142 16.22 2.05 -10.16
N TRP A 143 15.12 2.37 -10.82
CA TRP A 143 14.14 1.40 -11.26
C TRP A 143 14.42 0.94 -12.68
N GLN A 144 14.34 -0.38 -12.88
CA GLN A 144 14.38 -1.00 -14.19
C GLN A 144 13.01 -1.55 -14.52
N PHE A 145 12.39 -1.02 -15.56
CA PHE A 145 11.22 -1.64 -16.15
C PHE A 145 11.61 -2.97 -16.80
N GLU A 146 10.99 -4.05 -16.35
CA GLU A 146 11.29 -5.39 -16.88
C GLU A 146 10.33 -5.74 -18.02
N GLN A 147 9.03 -5.71 -17.74
CA GLN A 147 8.00 -6.08 -18.71
C GLN A 147 6.59 -5.72 -18.26
N TYR A 148 5.66 -5.82 -19.20
CA TYR A 148 4.24 -5.95 -18.89
C TYR A 148 3.90 -7.43 -18.74
N LEU A 149 3.15 -7.80 -17.66
CA LEU A 149 2.72 -9.17 -17.39
C LEU A 149 1.26 -9.35 -17.84
N PRO A 150 1.01 -10.05 -18.97
CA PRO A 150 -0.35 -10.31 -19.47
C PRO A 150 -0.94 -11.57 -18.83
N LEU A 151 -1.13 -11.53 -17.50
CA LEU A 151 -1.47 -12.70 -16.66
C LEU A 151 -2.78 -13.39 -17.05
N MET A 152 -3.66 -12.70 -17.80
CA MET A 152 -4.99 -13.16 -18.19
C MET A 152 -5.17 -13.33 -19.70
N LYS A 153 -4.08 -13.35 -20.48
CA LYS A 153 -4.14 -13.35 -21.95
C LYS A 153 -4.91 -14.52 -22.56
N ASP A 154 -4.90 -15.67 -21.89
CA ASP A 154 -5.51 -16.91 -22.34
C ASP A 154 -6.80 -17.24 -21.58
N VAL A 155 -7.31 -16.30 -20.76
CA VAL A 155 -8.51 -16.49 -19.95
C VAL A 155 -9.71 -15.81 -20.60
N HIS A 156 -10.76 -16.59 -20.80
CA HIS A 156 -12.03 -16.16 -21.38
C HIS A 156 -13.18 -16.61 -20.50
N ASP A 157 -14.29 -15.90 -20.54
CA ASP A 157 -15.53 -16.36 -19.93
C ASP A 157 -16.25 -17.38 -20.83
N GLU A 158 -17.41 -17.86 -20.39
CA GLU A 158 -18.24 -18.81 -21.15
C GLU A 158 -18.73 -18.28 -22.51
N SER A 159 -18.80 -16.95 -22.68
CA SER A 159 -19.14 -16.31 -23.94
C SER A 159 -17.94 -16.14 -24.88
N GLY A 160 -16.74 -16.47 -24.43
CA GLY A 160 -15.48 -16.21 -25.13
C GLY A 160 -14.95 -14.80 -24.96
N ALA A 161 -15.52 -13.99 -24.04
CA ALA A 161 -15.06 -12.63 -23.81
C ALA A 161 -13.76 -12.59 -23.01
N LEU A 162 -12.85 -11.70 -23.42
CA LEU A 162 -11.60 -11.42 -22.72
C LEU A 162 -11.84 -10.54 -21.49
N VAL A 163 -10.91 -10.55 -20.55
CA VAL A 163 -10.89 -9.60 -19.44
C VAL A 163 -10.70 -8.17 -19.92
N LYS A 164 -11.20 -7.19 -19.13
CA LYS A 164 -11.04 -5.76 -19.40
C LYS A 164 -9.77 -5.20 -18.75
N ASN A 165 -9.36 -5.73 -17.62
CA ASN A 165 -8.37 -5.12 -16.72
C ASN A 165 -7.56 -6.16 -15.95
N ILE A 166 -6.39 -5.70 -15.50
CA ILE A 166 -5.63 -6.26 -14.37
C ILE A 166 -5.36 -5.07 -13.46
N TRP A 167 -6.10 -4.98 -12.34
CA TRP A 167 -6.04 -3.86 -11.42
C TRP A 167 -5.46 -4.25 -10.07
N ALA A 168 -4.75 -3.31 -9.46
CA ALA A 168 -4.17 -3.42 -8.13
C ALA A 168 -3.46 -4.76 -7.91
N PRO A 169 -2.46 -5.11 -8.76
CA PRO A 169 -1.71 -6.33 -8.57
C PRO A 169 -0.84 -6.22 -7.32
N GLU A 170 -0.85 -7.27 -6.52
CA GLU A 170 0.03 -7.47 -5.38
C GLU A 170 0.68 -8.85 -5.44
N TYR A 171 1.63 -9.11 -4.56
CA TYR A 171 2.20 -10.45 -4.43
C TYR A 171 2.52 -10.80 -2.98
N PHE A 172 2.38 -12.07 -2.67
CA PHE A 172 2.75 -12.69 -1.41
C PHE A 172 3.86 -13.70 -1.68
N TYR A 173 4.96 -13.65 -0.90
CA TYR A 173 6.01 -14.65 -0.95
C TYR A 173 5.80 -15.71 0.13
N ASP A 174 5.71 -16.97 -0.26
CA ASP A 174 5.63 -18.09 0.67
C ASP A 174 7.03 -18.66 0.95
N GLU A 175 7.49 -18.49 2.18
CA GLU A 175 8.79 -19.00 2.62
C GLU A 175 8.90 -20.53 2.57
N ALA A 176 7.78 -21.25 2.68
CA ALA A 176 7.76 -22.71 2.69
C ALA A 176 7.95 -23.28 1.27
N THR A 177 7.26 -22.71 0.29
CA THR A 177 7.32 -23.17 -1.12
C THR A 177 8.37 -22.44 -1.94
N LYS A 178 8.87 -21.28 -1.46
CA LYS A 178 9.77 -20.38 -2.19
C LYS A 178 9.14 -19.81 -3.46
N GLU A 179 7.83 -19.66 -3.47
CA GLU A 179 7.07 -19.13 -4.59
C GLU A 179 6.40 -17.80 -4.24
N TYR A 180 6.24 -16.98 -5.26
CA TYR A 180 5.42 -15.79 -5.22
C TYR A 180 4.01 -16.14 -5.72
N THR A 181 3.01 -15.73 -4.98
CA THR A 181 1.62 -15.72 -5.43
C THR A 181 1.23 -14.30 -5.78
N LEU A 182 0.99 -14.03 -7.06
CA LEU A 182 0.46 -12.75 -7.52
C LEU A 182 -1.05 -12.79 -7.41
N ILE A 183 -1.64 -11.68 -6.93
CA ILE A 183 -3.09 -11.50 -6.85
C ILE A 183 -3.47 -10.18 -7.51
N TRP A 184 -4.65 -10.11 -8.11
CA TRP A 184 -5.16 -8.90 -8.78
C TRP A 184 -6.67 -8.97 -8.97
N SER A 185 -7.28 -7.85 -9.36
CA SER A 185 -8.70 -7.77 -9.69
C SER A 185 -8.92 -7.75 -11.19
N SER A 186 -9.89 -8.54 -11.67
CA SER A 186 -10.30 -8.55 -13.09
C SER A 186 -11.79 -8.80 -13.25
N THR A 187 -12.37 -8.19 -14.30
CA THR A 187 -13.71 -8.46 -14.81
C THR A 187 -13.66 -8.77 -16.31
N PHE A 188 -14.64 -9.49 -16.86
CA PHE A 188 -14.73 -9.76 -18.30
C PHE A 188 -15.44 -8.64 -19.06
N LYS A 189 -15.17 -8.54 -20.35
CA LYS A 189 -15.82 -7.52 -21.23
C LYS A 189 -17.33 -7.70 -21.32
N SER A 190 -17.81 -8.93 -21.24
CA SER A 190 -19.23 -9.29 -21.20
C SER A 190 -19.96 -8.77 -19.96
N GLU A 191 -19.26 -8.64 -18.85
CA GLU A 191 -19.81 -8.26 -17.53
C GLU A 191 -19.79 -6.74 -17.30
N GLY A 192 -19.24 -5.97 -18.22
CA GLY A 192 -19.04 -4.53 -18.02
C GLY A 192 -18.05 -4.25 -16.91
N TRP A 193 -18.47 -3.69 -15.80
CA TRP A 193 -17.68 -3.50 -14.57
C TRP A 193 -18.39 -4.07 -13.35
N GLN A 194 -19.40 -4.93 -13.57
CA GLN A 194 -20.34 -5.34 -12.54
C GLN A 194 -19.84 -6.50 -11.67
N GLU A 195 -19.00 -7.38 -12.24
CA GLU A 195 -18.64 -8.64 -11.60
C GLU A 195 -17.12 -8.84 -11.56
N SER A 196 -16.42 -7.97 -10.82
CA SER A 196 -14.99 -8.16 -10.59
C SER A 196 -14.75 -9.27 -9.57
N ARG A 197 -13.67 -10.02 -9.79
CA ARG A 197 -13.19 -11.09 -8.89
C ARG A 197 -11.70 -10.90 -8.62
N LEU A 198 -11.21 -11.46 -7.51
CA LEU A 198 -9.77 -11.58 -7.27
C LEU A 198 -9.26 -12.86 -7.90
N TRP A 199 -8.19 -12.71 -8.65
CA TRP A 199 -7.49 -13.78 -9.36
C TRP A 199 -6.09 -13.95 -8.79
N TYR A 200 -5.47 -15.11 -9.03
CA TYR A 200 -4.09 -15.36 -8.67
C TYR A 200 -3.38 -16.25 -9.68
N CYS A 201 -2.07 -16.16 -9.69
CA CYS A 201 -1.16 -17.13 -10.28
C CYS A 201 0.11 -17.21 -9.42
N GLN A 202 0.97 -18.18 -9.72
CA GLN A 202 2.21 -18.41 -8.98
C GLN A 202 3.43 -18.38 -9.90
N THR A 203 4.56 -17.96 -9.34
CA THR A 203 5.86 -17.97 -10.01
C THR A 203 6.98 -18.11 -9.00
N SER A 204 8.07 -18.79 -9.38
CA SER A 204 9.32 -18.82 -8.61
C SER A 204 10.43 -17.94 -9.22
N ASP A 205 10.27 -17.54 -10.48
CA ASP A 205 11.33 -16.92 -11.28
C ASP A 205 10.95 -15.60 -11.96
N TRP A 206 9.66 -15.16 -11.82
CA TRP A 206 9.10 -13.98 -12.47
C TRP A 206 9.13 -14.01 -14.01
N LYS A 207 9.31 -15.18 -14.58
CA LYS A 207 9.35 -15.43 -16.04
C LYS A 207 8.25 -16.40 -16.46
N THR A 208 8.07 -17.44 -15.64
CA THR A 208 7.07 -18.48 -15.88
C THR A 208 5.99 -18.37 -14.81
N PHE A 209 4.73 -18.31 -15.24
CA PHE A 209 3.58 -18.19 -14.36
C PHE A 209 2.65 -19.38 -14.54
N THR A 210 2.07 -19.86 -13.44
CA THR A 210 0.98 -20.83 -13.53
C THR A 210 -0.24 -20.18 -14.21
N PRO A 211 -1.17 -20.96 -14.79
CA PRO A 211 -2.43 -20.42 -15.28
C PRO A 211 -3.18 -19.64 -14.19
N ALA A 212 -3.79 -18.52 -14.59
CA ALA A 212 -4.59 -17.72 -13.68
C ALA A 212 -5.83 -18.50 -13.19
N LYS A 213 -6.12 -18.37 -11.88
CA LYS A 213 -7.28 -18.97 -11.23
C LYS A 213 -7.99 -17.94 -10.38
N VAL A 214 -9.29 -18.16 -10.16
CA VAL A 214 -10.05 -17.33 -9.21
C VAL A 214 -9.56 -17.64 -7.79
N LEU A 215 -9.15 -16.61 -7.07
CA LEU A 215 -8.80 -16.68 -5.66
C LEU A 215 -10.03 -16.47 -4.77
N PHE A 216 -10.83 -15.45 -5.11
CA PHE A 216 -11.97 -15.05 -4.31
C PHE A 216 -13.06 -14.42 -5.17
N ALA A 217 -14.27 -14.98 -5.07
CA ALA A 217 -15.45 -14.55 -5.78
C ALA A 217 -16.66 -14.60 -4.82
N PRO A 218 -16.80 -13.58 -3.95
CA PRO A 218 -17.95 -13.47 -3.05
C PRO A 218 -19.23 -13.12 -3.83
N PRO A 219 -20.42 -13.12 -3.18
CA PRO A 219 -21.67 -12.78 -3.85
C PRO A 219 -21.81 -11.27 -4.17
N TYR A 220 -20.70 -10.56 -4.27
CA TYR A 220 -20.59 -9.14 -4.66
C TYR A 220 -19.33 -8.93 -5.51
N SER A 221 -19.28 -7.84 -6.25
CA SER A 221 -18.10 -7.43 -6.99
C SER A 221 -16.98 -7.06 -6.03
N VAL A 222 -15.75 -7.53 -6.30
CA VAL A 222 -14.60 -7.35 -5.40
C VAL A 222 -13.38 -6.84 -6.15
N ILE A 223 -12.71 -5.83 -5.58
CA ILE A 223 -11.44 -5.29 -6.08
C ILE A 223 -10.44 -5.09 -4.93
N ASP A 224 -9.22 -4.71 -5.26
CA ASP A 224 -8.18 -4.26 -4.33
C ASP A 224 -7.89 -5.27 -3.22
N GLY A 225 -7.42 -6.45 -3.61
CA GLY A 225 -7.08 -7.50 -2.65
C GLY A 225 -5.69 -7.34 -2.08
N THR A 226 -5.55 -7.21 -0.75
CA THR A 226 -4.27 -7.28 -0.03
C THR A 226 -4.24 -8.49 0.90
N LEU A 227 -3.12 -9.23 0.90
CA LEU A 227 -3.01 -10.50 1.60
C LEU A 227 -1.90 -10.48 2.64
N ILE A 228 -2.24 -10.84 3.88
CA ILE A 228 -1.26 -11.08 4.93
C ILE A 228 -1.46 -12.44 5.59
N LYS A 229 -0.38 -12.98 6.15
CA LYS A 229 -0.42 -14.20 6.97
C LYS A 229 -0.05 -13.87 8.41
N HIS A 230 -0.89 -14.25 9.35
CA HIS A 230 -0.62 -14.10 10.77
C HIS A 230 -1.09 -15.34 11.55
N ASN A 231 -0.20 -15.90 12.37
CA ASN A 231 -0.49 -17.08 13.21
C ASN A 231 -1.15 -18.24 12.44
N GLY A 232 -0.67 -18.52 11.21
CA GLY A 232 -1.18 -19.61 10.38
C GLY A 232 -2.47 -19.31 9.63
N THR A 233 -3.09 -18.14 9.85
CA THR A 233 -4.30 -17.67 9.16
C THR A 233 -3.92 -16.66 8.09
N TYR A 234 -4.53 -16.77 6.92
CA TYR A 234 -4.46 -15.80 5.84
C TYR A 234 -5.64 -14.84 5.96
N TYR A 235 -5.36 -13.55 5.92
CA TYR A 235 -6.33 -12.45 5.94
C TYR A 235 -6.28 -11.75 4.59
N LEU A 236 -7.38 -11.81 3.86
CA LEU A 236 -7.57 -11.18 2.56
C LEU A 236 -8.43 -9.94 2.74
N PHE A 237 -7.80 -8.79 2.86
CA PHE A 237 -8.47 -7.51 2.85
C PHE A 237 -8.87 -7.18 1.40
N HIS A 238 -10.06 -6.67 1.21
CA HIS A 238 -10.58 -6.37 -0.12
C HIS A 238 -11.67 -5.30 -0.05
N LYS A 239 -11.90 -4.64 -1.16
CA LYS A 239 -13.03 -3.73 -1.29
C LYS A 239 -14.24 -4.46 -1.86
N GLU A 240 -15.39 -4.38 -1.18
CA GLU A 240 -16.68 -4.63 -1.80
C GLU A 240 -16.99 -3.48 -2.72
N GLU A 241 -17.19 -3.78 -4.02
CA GLU A 241 -17.48 -2.78 -5.04
C GLU A 241 -18.85 -3.05 -5.67
N GLU A 242 -19.70 -2.04 -5.72
CA GLU A 242 -20.93 -2.06 -6.50
C GLU A 242 -20.94 -0.87 -7.44
N PHE A 243 -21.06 -1.13 -8.73
CA PHE A 243 -21.13 -0.09 -9.74
C PHE A 243 -22.58 0.26 -10.08
N GLY A 244 -22.85 1.51 -10.44
CA GLY A 244 -24.15 1.97 -10.86
C GLY A 244 -25.09 2.29 -9.70
N ALA A 245 -26.40 2.14 -9.92
CA ALA A 245 -27.45 2.60 -9.00
C ALA A 245 -27.52 1.85 -7.66
N LYS A 246 -26.89 0.69 -7.55
CA LYS A 246 -26.85 -0.14 -6.34
C LYS A 246 -25.65 0.16 -5.43
N THR A 247 -24.80 1.06 -5.85
CA THR A 247 -23.62 1.47 -5.10
C THR A 247 -23.99 2.22 -3.81
N GLY A 248 -23.10 2.94 -3.27
CA GLY A 248 -23.31 3.77 -2.11
C GLY A 248 -22.67 3.18 -0.87
N GLU A 249 -23.44 2.95 0.16
CA GLU A 249 -22.93 2.56 1.49
C GLU A 249 -22.20 1.20 1.55
N ARG A 250 -22.29 0.38 0.51
CA ARG A 250 -21.65 -0.94 0.45
C ARG A 250 -20.27 -0.93 -0.18
N ARG A 251 -19.83 0.21 -0.69
CA ARG A 251 -18.49 0.38 -1.30
C ARG A 251 -17.44 0.61 -0.22
N GLY A 252 -16.97 -0.45 0.40
CA GLY A 252 -16.00 -0.35 1.48
C GLY A 252 -15.18 -1.61 1.71
N ILE A 253 -14.19 -1.49 2.58
CA ILE A 253 -13.23 -2.55 2.85
C ILE A 253 -13.80 -3.57 3.80
N ARG A 254 -13.59 -4.84 3.48
CA ARG A 254 -13.88 -6.04 4.26
C ARG A 254 -12.64 -6.88 4.42
N VAL A 255 -12.73 -7.90 5.27
CA VAL A 255 -11.71 -8.95 5.38
C VAL A 255 -12.36 -10.33 5.25
N ALA A 256 -11.67 -11.22 4.56
CA ALA A 256 -12.00 -12.64 4.53
C ALA A 256 -10.81 -13.45 5.06
N VAL A 257 -11.08 -14.58 5.68
CA VAL A 257 -10.06 -15.40 6.36
C VAL A 257 -10.02 -16.82 5.78
N SER A 258 -8.82 -17.39 5.74
CA SER A 258 -8.59 -18.78 5.35
C SER A 258 -7.41 -19.40 6.09
N SER A 259 -7.40 -20.71 6.24
CA SER A 259 -6.21 -21.47 6.69
C SER A 259 -5.22 -21.77 5.56
N LYS A 260 -5.59 -21.50 4.30
CA LYS A 260 -4.78 -21.76 3.11
C LYS A 260 -4.68 -20.50 2.24
N LEU A 261 -3.54 -20.35 1.58
CA LEU A 261 -3.27 -19.23 0.69
C LEU A 261 -4.28 -19.11 -0.46
N ASP A 262 -4.62 -20.23 -1.05
CA ASP A 262 -5.55 -20.34 -2.18
C ASP A 262 -7.03 -20.55 -1.77
N GLY A 263 -7.34 -20.38 -0.48
CA GLY A 263 -8.69 -20.45 0.06
C GLY A 263 -9.16 -21.86 0.43
N PRO A 264 -10.48 -22.09 0.58
CA PRO A 264 -11.53 -21.07 0.46
C PRO A 264 -11.47 -20.01 1.55
N TYR A 265 -11.87 -18.79 1.21
CA TYR A 265 -11.96 -17.67 2.12
C TYR A 265 -13.39 -17.47 2.62
N THR A 266 -13.53 -17.22 3.92
CA THR A 266 -14.80 -16.86 4.57
C THR A 266 -14.78 -15.40 4.96
N VAL A 267 -15.78 -14.64 4.49
CA VAL A 267 -15.93 -13.23 4.83
C VAL A 267 -16.22 -13.07 6.31
N TYR A 268 -15.47 -12.21 6.98
CA TYR A 268 -15.77 -11.76 8.33
C TYR A 268 -16.78 -10.61 8.28
N GLU A 269 -17.86 -10.74 9.05
CA GLU A 269 -18.87 -9.71 9.18
C GLU A 269 -18.42 -8.66 10.22
N GLY A 270 -17.80 -7.59 9.73
CA GLY A 270 -17.25 -6.51 10.56
C GLY A 270 -18.34 -5.65 11.24
N PRO A 271 -17.95 -4.86 12.24
CA PRO A 271 -18.90 -4.07 13.04
C PRO A 271 -19.44 -2.81 12.35
N LEU A 272 -18.77 -2.35 11.28
CA LEU A 272 -19.19 -1.16 10.55
C LEU A 272 -20.31 -1.49 9.57
N ASN A 273 -20.81 -0.46 8.90
CA ASN A 273 -21.96 -0.53 8.00
C ASN A 273 -21.96 -1.77 7.12
N LYS A 274 -22.98 -2.62 7.28
CA LYS A 274 -23.20 -3.87 6.52
C LYS A 274 -21.97 -4.81 6.48
N GLY A 275 -21.22 -4.90 7.58
CA GLY A 275 -20.09 -5.82 7.74
C GLY A 275 -18.75 -5.28 7.26
N GLN A 276 -18.64 -4.03 6.91
CA GLN A 276 -17.36 -3.38 6.59
C GLN A 276 -16.48 -3.22 7.83
N ILE A 277 -15.16 -3.19 7.63
CA ILE A 277 -14.17 -2.97 8.69
C ILE A 277 -13.49 -1.61 8.60
N ALA A 278 -13.73 -0.86 7.54
CA ALA A 278 -13.30 0.51 7.32
C ALA A 278 -14.52 1.39 7.00
N PRO A 279 -14.41 2.73 7.05
CA PRO A 279 -15.50 3.61 6.64
C PRO A 279 -16.02 3.29 5.24
N THR A 280 -17.29 3.60 4.99
CA THR A 280 -17.88 3.40 3.66
C THR A 280 -17.25 4.31 2.61
N ILE A 281 -17.27 3.88 1.33
CA ILE A 281 -16.62 4.53 0.18
C ILE A 281 -15.11 4.69 0.46
N THR A 282 -14.48 3.57 0.80
CA THR A 282 -13.02 3.44 0.92
C THR A 282 -12.51 2.35 -0.01
N GLU A 283 -11.27 2.47 -0.47
CA GLU A 283 -10.62 1.50 -1.36
C GLU A 283 -9.12 1.39 -1.06
N GLY A 284 -8.42 0.53 -1.79
CA GLY A 284 -6.98 0.41 -1.70
C GLY A 284 -6.47 0.00 -0.32
N PRO A 285 -6.95 -1.11 0.29
CA PRO A 285 -6.45 -1.54 1.60
C PRO A 285 -4.98 -1.90 1.53
N SER A 286 -4.21 -1.46 2.52
CA SER A 286 -2.82 -1.89 2.75
C SER A 286 -2.60 -2.09 4.23
N VAL A 287 -1.97 -3.18 4.65
CA VAL A 287 -1.86 -3.55 6.07
C VAL A 287 -0.41 -3.72 6.48
N MET A 288 -0.06 -3.21 7.66
CA MET A 288 1.23 -3.43 8.28
C MET A 288 1.13 -3.66 9.79
N ALA A 289 2.15 -4.29 10.37
CA ALA A 289 2.28 -4.31 11.82
C ALA A 289 2.48 -2.88 12.36
N ASP A 290 1.84 -2.56 13.48
CA ASP A 290 1.96 -1.24 14.10
C ASP A 290 3.37 -1.03 14.67
N PRO A 291 4.14 -0.05 14.20
CA PRO A 291 5.50 0.20 14.69
C PRO A 291 5.57 0.67 16.15
N VAL A 292 4.48 1.23 16.65
CA VAL A 292 4.41 1.85 17.99
C VAL A 292 3.80 0.89 19.00
N ASN A 293 2.80 0.10 18.59
CA ASN A 293 2.08 -0.82 19.46
C ASN A 293 2.36 -2.26 19.06
N PRO A 294 3.34 -2.96 19.65
CA PRO A 294 3.68 -4.33 19.31
C PRO A 294 2.47 -5.28 19.41
N GLY A 295 2.26 -6.06 18.37
CA GLY A 295 1.14 -7.00 18.27
C GLY A 295 -0.15 -6.40 17.69
N ALA A 296 -0.19 -5.07 17.48
CA ALA A 296 -1.28 -4.41 16.77
C ALA A 296 -0.93 -4.20 15.29
N TRP A 297 -1.91 -3.73 14.53
CA TRP A 297 -1.88 -3.58 13.08
C TRP A 297 -2.43 -2.22 12.66
N LEU A 298 -1.96 -1.72 11.51
CA LEU A 298 -2.48 -0.53 10.85
C LEU A 298 -3.05 -0.94 9.48
N LEU A 299 -4.27 -0.51 9.19
CA LEU A 299 -4.93 -0.62 7.90
C LEU A 299 -5.01 0.77 7.26
N TYR A 300 -4.42 0.91 6.11
CA TYR A 300 -4.46 2.12 5.29
C TYR A 300 -5.49 1.94 4.19
N TYR A 301 -6.11 3.04 3.81
CA TYR A 301 -7.09 3.08 2.73
C TYR A 301 -7.23 4.50 2.20
N ASP A 302 -7.69 4.65 0.98
CA ASP A 302 -8.06 5.96 0.47
C ASP A 302 -9.57 6.16 0.41
N TYR A 303 -9.96 7.43 0.56
CA TYR A 303 -11.31 7.92 0.35
C TYR A 303 -11.37 8.48 -1.08
N PRO A 304 -11.78 7.71 -2.07
CA PRO A 304 -11.67 8.12 -3.47
C PRO A 304 -12.45 9.39 -3.80
N MET A 305 -13.54 9.63 -3.06
CA MET A 305 -14.41 10.80 -3.27
C MET A 305 -13.93 12.05 -2.54
N ALA A 306 -12.92 11.95 -1.67
CA ALA A 306 -12.42 13.06 -0.86
C ALA A 306 -10.94 13.38 -1.11
N ASP A 307 -10.29 12.66 -2.03
CA ASP A 307 -8.84 12.78 -2.32
C ASP A 307 -7.98 12.72 -1.03
N GLN A 308 -8.34 11.83 -0.11
CA GLN A 308 -7.71 11.69 1.19
C GLN A 308 -7.32 10.23 1.44
N TYR A 309 -6.31 10.06 2.25
CA TYR A 309 -5.91 8.77 2.80
C TYR A 309 -6.36 8.67 4.27
N GLY A 310 -6.66 7.46 4.74
CA GLY A 310 -7.06 7.18 6.11
C GLY A 310 -6.28 6.03 6.70
N ILE A 311 -6.27 5.95 8.03
CA ILE A 311 -5.67 4.85 8.80
C ILE A 311 -6.64 4.40 9.89
N SER A 312 -6.74 3.10 10.07
CA SER A 312 -7.34 2.48 11.25
C SER A 312 -6.33 1.55 11.93
N SER A 313 -6.44 1.40 13.24
CA SER A 313 -5.64 0.45 14.03
C SER A 313 -6.47 -0.71 14.53
N SER A 314 -5.84 -1.87 14.72
CA SER A 314 -6.50 -3.08 15.21
C SER A 314 -5.56 -3.91 16.09
N PRO A 315 -6.07 -4.51 17.18
CA PRO A 315 -5.31 -5.47 17.98
C PRO A 315 -5.29 -6.89 17.38
N ASP A 316 -6.17 -7.22 16.42
CA ASP A 316 -6.44 -8.60 16.01
C ASP A 316 -6.75 -8.80 14.53
N LEU A 317 -6.59 -7.76 13.67
CA LEU A 317 -6.89 -7.77 12.24
C LEU A 317 -8.39 -7.83 11.87
N LEU A 318 -9.27 -7.85 12.85
CA LEU A 318 -10.72 -7.95 12.64
C LEU A 318 -11.49 -6.74 13.18
N HIS A 319 -11.05 -6.19 14.32
CA HIS A 319 -11.70 -5.06 14.98
C HIS A 319 -10.86 -3.79 14.80
N TRP A 320 -11.37 -2.82 14.06
CA TRP A 320 -10.64 -1.63 13.62
C TRP A 320 -11.19 -0.35 14.22
N THR A 321 -10.29 0.55 14.59
CA THR A 321 -10.61 1.89 15.12
C THR A 321 -9.90 2.94 14.27
N ILE A 322 -10.66 3.96 13.80
CA ILE A 322 -10.14 5.05 12.98
C ILE A 322 -9.13 5.87 13.78
N GLU A 323 -7.93 6.03 13.23
CA GLU A 323 -6.89 6.91 13.76
C GLU A 323 -7.21 8.38 13.43
N LYS A 324 -6.94 9.27 14.37
CA LYS A 324 -7.24 10.71 14.22
C LYS A 324 -5.99 11.58 14.15
N ASP A 325 -4.92 11.17 14.85
CA ASP A 325 -3.64 11.89 14.86
C ASP A 325 -2.74 11.31 13.78
N ILE A 326 -2.99 11.74 12.55
CA ILE A 326 -2.30 11.26 11.35
C ILE A 326 -1.90 12.41 10.45
N THR A 327 -0.78 12.27 9.77
CA THR A 327 -0.35 13.14 8.66
C THR A 327 0.03 12.29 7.49
N LEU A 328 -0.65 12.48 6.37
CA LEU A 328 -0.48 11.70 5.15
C LEU A 328 -0.14 12.59 3.97
N PRO A 329 0.54 12.07 2.93
CA PRO A 329 0.84 12.86 1.75
C PRO A 329 -0.44 13.36 1.07
N PRO A 330 -0.50 14.63 0.68
CA PRO A 330 -1.66 15.17 -0.04
C PRO A 330 -1.93 14.43 -1.34
N ASP A 331 -3.20 14.17 -1.63
CA ASP A 331 -3.68 13.51 -2.85
C ASP A 331 -3.17 12.07 -3.03
N ALA A 332 -2.61 11.45 -1.98
CA ALA A 332 -2.15 10.08 -2.04
C ALA A 332 -3.30 9.12 -2.26
N ARG A 333 -3.07 8.13 -3.13
CA ARG A 333 -4.01 7.06 -3.46
C ARG A 333 -3.28 5.73 -3.38
N HIS A 334 -4.03 4.70 -3.22
CA HIS A 334 -3.71 3.28 -3.16
C HIS A 334 -2.23 2.96 -3.42
N GLY A 335 -1.54 2.46 -2.41
CA GLY A 335 -0.12 2.09 -2.46
C GLY A 335 0.19 0.98 -1.46
N SER A 336 1.45 0.74 -1.24
CA SER A 336 1.92 -0.34 -0.37
C SER A 336 2.88 0.15 0.71
N LEU A 337 3.06 -0.67 1.72
CA LEU A 337 3.85 -0.39 2.91
C LEU A 337 5.01 -1.37 3.02
N SER A 338 6.22 -0.87 3.19
CA SER A 338 7.41 -1.70 3.38
C SER A 338 8.33 -1.14 4.46
N ARG A 339 8.97 -2.04 5.20
CA ARG A 339 10.00 -1.67 6.16
C ARG A 339 11.32 -1.42 5.44
N LEU A 340 11.98 -0.33 5.79
CA LEU A 340 13.31 0.05 5.33
C LEU A 340 14.32 -0.04 6.46
N THR A 341 15.52 -0.47 6.15
CA THR A 341 16.66 -0.23 7.01
C THR A 341 16.97 1.27 7.09
N ALA A 342 17.61 1.70 8.15
CA ALA A 342 18.07 3.09 8.30
C ALA A 342 18.96 3.56 7.12
N ALA A 343 19.75 2.65 6.55
CA ALA A 343 20.62 2.93 5.42
C ALA A 343 19.80 3.19 4.14
N GLU A 344 18.80 2.38 3.85
CA GLU A 344 17.89 2.56 2.69
C GLU A 344 17.09 3.86 2.82
N ALA A 345 16.52 4.12 3.98
CA ALA A 345 15.79 5.36 4.23
C ALA A 345 16.67 6.60 4.04
N LYS A 346 17.90 6.58 4.55
CA LYS A 346 18.88 7.64 4.35
C LYS A 346 19.26 7.85 2.89
N ALA A 347 19.49 6.77 2.15
CA ALA A 347 19.80 6.82 0.71
C ALA A 347 18.66 7.47 -0.08
N LEU A 348 17.40 7.08 0.19
CA LEU A 348 16.21 7.70 -0.42
C LEU A 348 16.10 9.19 -0.11
N GLN A 349 16.29 9.60 1.16
CA GLN A 349 16.24 11.01 1.57
C GLN A 349 17.34 11.85 0.91
N GLN A 350 18.53 11.28 0.67
CA GLN A 350 19.63 11.95 0.00
C GLN A 350 19.40 12.09 -1.52
N SER A 351 18.78 11.08 -2.13
CA SER A 351 18.51 11.08 -3.58
C SER A 351 17.29 11.90 -3.96
N PHE A 352 16.31 12.00 -3.05
CA PHE A 352 15.05 12.70 -3.25
C PHE A 352 14.79 13.71 -2.12
N PRO A 353 15.64 14.73 -1.97
CA PRO A 353 15.52 15.68 -0.88
C PRO A 353 14.29 16.57 -1.05
N ASN A 354 13.73 17.01 0.06
CA ASN A 354 12.78 18.09 0.08
C ASN A 354 13.52 19.44 0.06
N SER A 355 12.98 20.41 -0.66
CA SER A 355 13.47 21.81 -0.60
C SER A 355 13.35 22.32 0.83
N LYS A 356 14.34 23.10 1.26
CA LYS A 356 14.31 23.81 2.55
C LYS A 356 13.31 24.95 2.52
#